data_85b8d5e088e851c4a68807a3b250c218
#
_entry.id   85b8d5e088e851c4a68807a3b250c218
#
_cell.length_a   1.000
_cell.length_b   1.000
_cell.length_c   1.000
_cell.angle_alpha   90.00
_cell.angle_beta   90.00
_cell.angle_gamma   90.00
#
_symmetry.space_group_name_H-M   'P 1'
#
loop_
_entity.id
_entity.type
_entity.pdbx_description
1 polymer ?
#
loop_
_entity_poly.entity_id
_entity_poly.type
_entity_poly.pdbx_seq_one_letter_code
_entity_poly.pdbx_strand_id
1 'polypeptide(L)'
;MCGKGNIMKVKNVSLENKVILITGAAGFIGSNLVMELLREVHPVHIVGIDNMNEYYDVSIKEYRLNQIEELVGKQEGSTWKFIKGSIADKALIDRIFAEDKPAVVVNLAAQAGVRYSITNPDVYIESNLIGFYNILEACRHSYDDGANGVEHLVYASSSSVYGSNKKVPYATEDKVDNPVSLYAATKKSNELMAHAYSKLYNIPS
;
A
#
# COMPACT_ATOMS: atom_id res chain seq x y z
N MET A 1 20.60 -30.45 -18.06
CA MET A 1 19.80 -29.56 -18.91
C MET A 1 19.27 -28.46 -18.03
N CYS A 2 19.84 -27.28 -18.16
CA CYS A 2 19.49 -26.13 -17.30
C CYS A 2 18.18 -25.53 -17.82
N GLY A 3 17.11 -25.66 -17.02
CA GLY A 3 15.81 -25.10 -17.37
C GLY A 3 15.90 -23.58 -17.48
N LYS A 4 15.55 -23.04 -18.65
CA LYS A 4 15.40 -21.60 -18.85
C LYS A 4 14.32 -21.11 -17.88
N GLY A 5 14.73 -20.38 -16.84
CA GLY A 5 13.80 -19.70 -15.96
C GLY A 5 12.88 -18.80 -16.81
N ASN A 6 11.58 -19.02 -16.70
CA ASN A 6 10.59 -18.12 -17.26
C ASN A 6 10.77 -16.75 -16.56
N ILE A 7 11.45 -15.83 -17.22
CA ILE A 7 11.43 -14.43 -16.84
C ILE A 7 9.96 -14.00 -17.04
N MET A 8 9.21 -13.83 -15.95
CA MET A 8 7.89 -13.21 -16.02
C MET A 8 8.07 -11.89 -16.78
N LYS A 9 7.45 -11.79 -17.96
CA LYS A 9 7.39 -10.52 -18.67
C LYS A 9 6.67 -9.54 -17.75
N VAL A 10 7.36 -8.52 -17.28
CA VAL A 10 6.76 -7.41 -16.54
C VAL A 10 5.70 -6.81 -17.44
N LYS A 11 4.43 -7.01 -17.11
CA LYS A 11 3.33 -6.41 -17.83
C LYS A 11 3.23 -4.96 -17.36
N ASN A 12 3.54 -4.00 -18.21
CA ASN A 12 3.30 -2.60 -17.90
C ASN A 12 1.79 -2.39 -17.72
N VAL A 13 1.41 -1.90 -16.55
CA VAL A 13 0.03 -1.55 -16.25
C VAL A 13 -0.17 -0.09 -16.62
N SER A 14 -1.09 0.20 -17.56
CA SER A 14 -1.52 1.58 -17.80
C SER A 14 -2.32 2.06 -16.60
N LEU A 15 -2.11 3.30 -16.20
CA LEU A 15 -2.83 3.93 -15.08
C LEU A 15 -3.99 4.83 -15.55
N GLU A 16 -4.03 5.16 -16.86
CA GLU A 16 -5.08 5.99 -17.44
C GLU A 16 -6.46 5.31 -17.35
N ASN A 17 -7.48 6.09 -17.00
CA ASN A 17 -8.87 5.63 -16.80
C ASN A 17 -9.02 4.52 -15.75
N LYS A 18 -8.09 4.40 -14.81
CA LYS A 18 -8.16 3.38 -13.76
C LYS A 18 -8.46 3.97 -12.41
N VAL A 19 -9.12 3.17 -11.60
CA VAL A 19 -9.26 3.45 -10.17
C VAL A 19 -8.01 2.95 -9.45
N ILE A 20 -7.35 3.85 -8.73
CA ILE A 20 -6.16 3.57 -7.93
C ILE A 20 -6.51 3.79 -6.46
N LEU A 21 -6.45 2.75 -5.66
CA LEU A 21 -6.58 2.85 -4.20
C LEU A 21 -5.22 3.13 -3.58
N ILE A 22 -5.11 4.23 -2.84
CA ILE A 22 -3.90 4.59 -2.09
C ILE A 22 -4.22 4.62 -0.61
N THR A 23 -3.63 3.70 0.17
CA THR A 23 -3.76 3.70 1.63
C THR A 23 -2.66 4.54 2.26
N GLY A 24 -2.95 5.20 3.38
CA GLY A 24 -2.04 6.19 3.96
C GLY A 24 -1.95 7.47 3.12
N ALA A 25 -3.04 7.82 2.44
CA ALA A 25 -3.10 8.89 1.44
C ALA A 25 -2.86 10.30 2.01
N ALA A 26 -3.14 10.55 3.29
CA ALA A 26 -2.83 11.81 3.97
C ALA A 26 -1.39 11.85 4.53
N GLY A 27 -0.66 10.72 4.46
CA GLY A 27 0.74 10.62 4.87
C GLY A 27 1.69 11.35 3.92
N PHE A 28 2.97 11.47 4.31
CA PHE A 28 3.97 12.17 3.50
C PHE A 28 4.15 11.57 2.11
N ILE A 29 4.36 10.24 2.03
CA ILE A 29 4.57 9.57 0.74
C ILE A 29 3.24 9.50 -0.04
N GLY A 30 2.14 9.11 0.63
CA GLY A 30 0.85 8.92 -0.01
C GLY A 30 0.31 10.19 -0.67
N SER A 31 0.33 11.32 0.02
CA SER A 31 -0.16 12.59 -0.52
C SER A 31 0.66 13.07 -1.72
N ASN A 32 1.99 12.93 -1.66
CA ASN A 32 2.85 13.28 -2.79
C ASN A 32 2.61 12.38 -4.01
N LEU A 33 2.41 11.07 -3.78
CA LEU A 33 2.06 10.14 -4.86
C LEU A 33 0.71 10.50 -5.50
N VAL A 34 -0.32 10.82 -4.68
CA VAL A 34 -1.62 11.26 -5.20
C VAL A 34 -1.45 12.49 -6.09
N MET A 35 -0.73 13.51 -5.60
CA MET A 35 -0.50 14.74 -6.37
C MET A 35 0.26 14.49 -7.67
N GLU A 36 1.25 13.60 -7.65
CA GLU A 36 2.02 13.27 -8.85
C GLU A 36 1.18 12.51 -9.88
N LEU A 37 0.39 11.53 -9.44
CA LEU A 37 -0.55 10.84 -10.32
C LEU A 37 -1.55 11.79 -10.97
N LEU A 38 -2.08 12.75 -10.20
CA LEU A 38 -2.98 13.78 -10.73
C LEU A 38 -2.30 14.73 -11.73
N ARG A 39 -0.98 14.91 -11.70
CA ARG A 39 -0.24 15.73 -12.65
C ARG A 39 0.14 14.99 -13.93
N GLU A 40 0.49 13.72 -13.81
CA GLU A 40 1.14 12.96 -14.88
C GLU A 40 0.21 11.97 -15.59
N VAL A 41 -0.92 11.59 -14.97
CA VAL A 41 -1.84 10.58 -15.51
C VAL A 41 -3.23 11.17 -15.71
N HIS A 42 -3.72 11.20 -16.96
CA HIS A 42 -4.99 11.81 -17.29
C HIS A 42 -5.83 10.96 -18.25
N PRO A 43 -7.09 10.71 -17.92
CA PRO A 43 -7.69 10.88 -16.60
C PRO A 43 -7.29 9.75 -15.64
N VAL A 44 -7.31 10.02 -14.34
CA VAL A 44 -7.08 9.04 -13.28
C VAL A 44 -8.14 9.20 -12.18
N HIS A 45 -8.56 8.08 -11.60
CA HIS A 45 -9.55 8.05 -10.51
C HIS A 45 -8.86 7.56 -9.24
N ILE A 46 -8.70 8.41 -8.25
CA ILE A 46 -7.96 8.05 -7.03
C ILE A 46 -8.91 7.96 -5.84
N VAL A 47 -8.85 6.83 -5.14
CA VAL A 47 -9.50 6.62 -3.85
C VAL A 47 -8.40 6.58 -2.78
N GLY A 48 -8.41 7.55 -1.88
CA GLY A 48 -7.46 7.63 -0.78
C GLY A 48 -8.11 7.25 0.55
N ILE A 49 -7.42 6.43 1.35
CA ILE A 49 -7.83 6.13 2.73
C ILE A 49 -6.71 6.47 3.70
N ASP A 50 -7.06 7.11 4.82
CA ASP A 50 -6.17 7.38 5.96
C ASP A 50 -6.98 7.44 7.24
N ASN A 51 -6.47 6.91 8.34
CA ASN A 51 -7.17 6.94 9.62
C ASN A 51 -7.06 8.30 10.33
N MET A 52 -6.23 9.20 9.81
CA MET A 52 -5.99 10.52 10.37
C MET A 52 -5.54 10.49 11.85
N ASN A 53 -4.74 9.45 12.22
CA ASN A 53 -4.27 9.32 13.58
C ASN A 53 -3.34 10.49 14.00
N GLU A 54 -3.22 10.68 15.32
CA GLU A 54 -2.48 11.77 15.95
C GLU A 54 -1.01 11.40 16.22
N TYR A 55 -0.43 10.45 15.49
CA TYR A 55 0.98 10.08 15.64
C TYR A 55 1.91 11.28 15.40
N TYR A 56 1.48 12.20 14.55
CA TYR A 56 2.03 13.55 14.40
C TYR A 56 0.89 14.53 14.16
N ASP A 57 1.18 15.83 14.12
CA ASP A 57 0.18 16.88 13.99
C ASP A 57 -0.76 16.65 12.80
N VAL A 58 -2.04 16.49 13.10
CA VAL A 58 -3.10 16.19 12.11
C VAL A 58 -3.28 17.34 11.12
N SER A 59 -2.98 18.57 11.52
CA SER A 59 -3.08 19.74 10.62
C SER A 59 -2.20 19.59 9.37
N ILE A 60 -1.07 18.86 9.49
CA ILE A 60 -0.21 18.55 8.34
C ILE A 60 -0.91 17.61 7.36
N LYS A 61 -1.69 16.65 7.86
CA LYS A 61 -2.49 15.75 7.02
C LYS A 61 -3.61 16.51 6.32
N GLU A 62 -4.32 17.37 7.05
CA GLU A 62 -5.38 18.23 6.51
C GLU A 62 -4.85 19.17 5.43
N TYR A 63 -3.71 19.80 5.67
CA TYR A 63 -3.04 20.63 4.67
C TYR A 63 -2.77 19.86 3.38
N ARG A 64 -2.25 18.62 3.47
CA ARG A 64 -1.97 17.79 2.29
C ARG A 64 -3.24 17.42 1.54
N LEU A 65 -4.31 17.07 2.25
CA LEU A 65 -5.61 16.78 1.62
C LEU A 65 -6.16 17.99 0.88
N ASN A 66 -6.06 19.19 1.47
CA ASN A 66 -6.47 20.42 0.80
C ASN A 66 -5.67 20.68 -0.49
N GLN A 67 -4.36 20.40 -0.49
CA GLN A 67 -3.53 20.51 -1.71
C GLN A 67 -3.98 19.55 -2.81
N ILE A 68 -4.43 18.35 -2.46
CA ILE A 68 -4.98 17.37 -3.41
C ILE A 68 -6.30 17.87 -3.98
N GLU A 69 -7.22 18.37 -3.12
CA GLU A 69 -8.50 18.92 -3.55
C GLU A 69 -8.34 20.10 -4.52
N GLU A 70 -7.41 21.02 -4.24
CA GLU A 70 -7.10 22.14 -5.13
C GLU A 70 -6.53 21.68 -6.47
N LEU A 71 -5.74 20.60 -6.46
CA LEU A 71 -5.11 20.09 -7.67
C LEU A 71 -6.12 19.36 -8.55
N VAL A 72 -6.94 18.47 -7.99
CA VAL A 72 -7.91 17.70 -8.78
C VAL A 72 -8.94 18.60 -9.44
N GLY A 73 -9.32 19.72 -8.81
CA GLY A 73 -10.22 20.71 -9.40
C GLY A 73 -9.69 21.36 -10.69
N LYS A 74 -8.41 21.20 -11.00
CA LYS A 74 -7.74 21.69 -12.22
C LYS A 74 -7.49 20.60 -13.26
N GLN A 75 -7.86 19.34 -12.97
CA GLN A 75 -7.57 18.17 -13.80
C GLN A 75 -8.86 17.62 -14.41
N GLU A 76 -9.10 17.91 -15.67
CA GLU A 76 -10.32 17.49 -16.37
C GLU A 76 -10.38 15.96 -16.48
N GLY A 77 -11.54 15.40 -16.11
CA GLY A 77 -11.80 13.96 -16.15
C GLY A 77 -11.20 13.14 -15.02
N SER A 78 -10.28 13.68 -14.23
CA SER A 78 -9.73 13.00 -13.06
C SER A 78 -10.61 13.19 -11.83
N THR A 79 -10.58 12.22 -10.90
CA THR A 79 -11.39 12.27 -9.67
C THR A 79 -10.57 11.91 -8.44
N TRP A 80 -10.94 12.49 -7.32
CA TRP A 80 -10.40 12.19 -6.01
C TRP A 80 -11.54 11.91 -5.01
N LYS A 81 -11.43 10.82 -4.27
CA LYS A 81 -12.33 10.46 -3.18
C LYS A 81 -11.50 10.16 -1.94
N PHE A 82 -11.69 10.91 -0.87
CA PHE A 82 -11.02 10.64 0.40
C PHE A 82 -11.96 9.92 1.36
N ILE A 83 -11.44 8.89 2.02
CA ILE A 83 -12.15 8.09 3.04
C ILE A 83 -11.34 8.14 4.33
N LYS A 84 -11.91 8.73 5.38
CA LYS A 84 -11.33 8.66 6.72
C LYS A 84 -11.66 7.30 7.33
N GLY A 85 -10.64 6.45 7.54
CA GLY A 85 -10.84 5.12 8.10
C GLY A 85 -9.54 4.32 8.21
N SER A 86 -9.61 3.19 8.91
CA SER A 86 -8.48 2.29 9.11
C SER A 86 -8.52 1.13 8.12
N ILE A 87 -7.36 0.74 7.59
CA ILE A 87 -7.24 -0.50 6.81
C ILE A 87 -7.46 -1.77 7.66
N ALA A 88 -7.41 -1.64 8.99
CA ALA A 88 -7.75 -2.74 9.90
C ALA A 88 -9.28 -2.98 9.99
N ASP A 89 -10.11 -2.02 9.56
CA ASP A 89 -11.56 -2.21 9.42
C ASP A 89 -11.84 -3.00 8.13
N LYS A 90 -12.02 -4.31 8.30
CA LYS A 90 -12.29 -5.22 7.18
C LYS A 90 -13.56 -4.83 6.42
N ALA A 91 -14.65 -4.48 7.13
CA ALA A 91 -15.90 -4.14 6.48
C ALA A 91 -15.77 -2.87 5.61
N LEU A 92 -14.99 -1.90 6.07
CA LEU A 92 -14.69 -0.69 5.29
C LEU A 92 -13.89 -1.05 4.02
N ILE A 93 -12.86 -1.87 4.13
CA ILE A 93 -12.04 -2.29 2.98
C ILE A 93 -12.87 -3.09 1.98
N ASP A 94 -13.65 -4.07 2.45
CA ASP A 94 -14.55 -4.86 1.58
C ASP A 94 -15.52 -3.94 0.81
N ARG A 95 -16.09 -2.93 1.47
CA ARG A 95 -16.99 -1.95 0.84
C ARG A 95 -16.26 -1.11 -0.21
N ILE A 96 -15.05 -0.61 0.06
CA ILE A 96 -14.26 0.16 -0.91
C ILE A 96 -14.02 -0.69 -2.18
N PHE A 97 -13.64 -1.95 -2.02
CA PHE A 97 -13.39 -2.82 -3.17
C PHE A 97 -14.68 -3.15 -3.95
N ALA A 98 -15.81 -3.30 -3.25
CA ALA A 98 -17.10 -3.55 -3.90
C ALA A 98 -17.60 -2.34 -4.70
N GLU A 99 -17.48 -1.14 -4.12
CA GLU A 99 -18.00 0.10 -4.71
C GLU A 99 -17.07 0.68 -5.77
N ASP A 100 -15.78 0.83 -5.43
CA ASP A 100 -14.81 1.57 -6.24
C ASP A 100 -14.00 0.67 -7.19
N LYS A 101 -13.95 -0.65 -6.96
CA LYS A 101 -13.30 -1.68 -7.81
C LYS A 101 -11.89 -1.29 -8.27
N PRO A 102 -10.94 -1.04 -7.36
CA PRO A 102 -9.63 -0.55 -7.72
C PRO A 102 -8.88 -1.56 -8.61
N ALA A 103 -8.34 -1.08 -9.72
CA ALA A 103 -7.47 -1.84 -10.60
C ALA A 103 -6.01 -1.87 -10.09
N VAL A 104 -5.59 -0.82 -9.40
CA VAL A 104 -4.26 -0.73 -8.78
C VAL A 104 -4.41 -0.37 -7.32
N VAL A 105 -3.64 -1.04 -6.48
CA VAL A 105 -3.61 -0.78 -5.02
C VAL A 105 -2.20 -0.41 -4.60
N VAL A 106 -2.04 0.73 -3.94
CA VAL A 106 -0.78 1.18 -3.34
C VAL A 106 -0.94 1.24 -1.83
N ASN A 107 -0.41 0.24 -1.13
CA ASN A 107 -0.53 0.14 0.31
C ASN A 107 0.66 0.80 1.02
N LEU A 108 0.45 2.04 1.46
CA LEU A 108 1.41 2.83 2.24
C LEU A 108 0.97 3.02 3.69
N ALA A 109 -0.31 2.74 4.01
CA ALA A 109 -0.79 2.80 5.39
C ALA A 109 -0.04 1.80 6.27
N ALA A 110 0.59 2.32 7.29
CA ALA A 110 1.29 1.55 8.30
C ALA A 110 1.58 2.44 9.51
N GLN A 111 1.64 1.85 10.69
CA GLN A 111 2.33 2.49 11.79
C GLN A 111 3.84 2.41 11.56
N ALA A 112 4.47 3.56 11.38
CA ALA A 112 5.91 3.68 11.18
C ALA A 112 6.66 3.97 12.49
N GLY A 113 7.99 3.82 12.46
CA GLY A 113 8.86 4.19 13.58
C GLY A 113 9.26 3.00 14.45
N VAL A 114 10.56 2.67 14.45
CA VAL A 114 11.11 1.55 15.23
C VAL A 114 10.93 1.75 16.74
N ARG A 115 11.21 2.96 17.25
CA ARG A 115 11.16 3.23 18.69
C ARG A 115 9.76 3.20 19.26
N TYR A 116 8.78 3.71 18.53
CA TYR A 116 7.39 3.72 18.96
C TYR A 116 6.80 2.31 19.07
N SER A 117 7.33 1.33 18.31
CA SER A 117 6.90 -0.07 18.43
C SER A 117 7.26 -0.74 19.77
N ILE A 118 8.15 -0.13 20.55
CA ILE A 118 8.51 -0.61 21.90
C ILE A 118 7.43 -0.23 22.92
N THR A 119 6.90 0.99 22.81
CA THR A 119 5.93 1.53 23.79
C THR A 119 4.48 1.29 23.40
N ASN A 120 4.19 1.14 22.10
CA ASN A 120 2.84 0.95 21.57
C ASN A 120 2.81 -0.18 20.54
N PRO A 121 3.05 -1.43 20.93
CA PRO A 121 3.15 -2.56 19.99
C PRO A 121 1.85 -2.88 19.27
N ASP A 122 0.70 -2.75 19.93
CA ASP A 122 -0.61 -3.17 19.42
C ASP A 122 -0.99 -2.45 18.12
N VAL A 123 -0.67 -1.16 18.00
CA VAL A 123 -0.97 -0.38 16.77
C VAL A 123 -0.18 -0.88 15.57
N TYR A 124 0.97 -1.55 15.78
CA TYR A 124 1.75 -2.19 14.70
C TYR A 124 1.12 -3.50 14.26
N ILE A 125 0.61 -4.29 15.19
CA ILE A 125 -0.12 -5.53 14.87
C ILE A 125 -1.39 -5.17 14.09
N GLU A 126 -2.17 -4.22 14.62
CA GLU A 126 -3.42 -3.80 14.00
C GLU A 126 -3.20 -3.22 12.60
N SER A 127 -2.37 -2.21 12.45
CA SER A 127 -2.19 -1.53 11.16
C SER A 127 -1.35 -2.34 10.18
N ASN A 128 -0.20 -2.90 10.63
CA ASN A 128 0.77 -3.47 9.71
C ASN A 128 0.50 -4.93 9.38
N LEU A 129 -0.13 -5.71 10.27
CA LEU A 129 -0.46 -7.10 10.01
C LEU A 129 -1.93 -7.27 9.64
N ILE A 130 -2.86 -6.91 10.52
CA ILE A 130 -4.30 -7.09 10.27
C ILE A 130 -4.73 -6.21 9.09
N GLY A 131 -4.33 -4.94 9.07
CA GLY A 131 -4.64 -4.03 7.98
C GLY A 131 -4.09 -4.51 6.64
N PHE A 132 -2.84 -4.94 6.59
CA PHE A 132 -2.26 -5.46 5.35
C PHE A 132 -2.91 -6.77 4.90
N TYR A 133 -3.25 -7.66 5.84
CA TYR A 133 -4.02 -8.87 5.55
C TYR A 133 -5.38 -8.54 4.92
N ASN A 134 -6.11 -7.55 5.44
CA ASN A 134 -7.38 -7.12 4.86
C ASN A 134 -7.22 -6.64 3.41
N ILE A 135 -6.17 -5.89 3.11
CA ILE A 135 -5.85 -5.47 1.74
C ILE A 135 -5.56 -6.67 0.84
N LEU A 136 -4.78 -7.64 1.31
CA LEU A 136 -4.49 -8.86 0.53
C LEU A 136 -5.74 -9.69 0.25
N GLU A 137 -6.63 -9.85 1.24
CA GLU A 137 -7.90 -10.56 1.06
C GLU A 137 -8.82 -9.82 0.09
N ALA A 138 -8.92 -8.50 0.20
CA ALA A 138 -9.72 -7.71 -0.72
C ALA A 138 -9.17 -7.80 -2.16
N CYS A 139 -7.84 -7.76 -2.34
CA CYS A 139 -7.21 -8.00 -3.64
C CYS A 139 -7.54 -9.41 -4.16
N ARG A 140 -7.49 -10.45 -3.31
CA ARG A 140 -7.84 -11.82 -3.69
C ARG A 140 -9.30 -11.90 -4.17
N HIS A 141 -10.22 -11.37 -3.38
CA HIS A 141 -11.64 -11.42 -3.69
C HIS A 141 -12.07 -10.53 -4.87
N SER A 142 -11.23 -9.59 -5.29
CA SER A 142 -11.51 -8.76 -6.47
C SER A 142 -11.64 -9.56 -7.77
N TYR A 143 -11.22 -10.84 -7.78
CA TYR A 143 -11.33 -11.75 -8.94
C TYR A 143 -12.56 -12.66 -8.90
N ASP A 144 -13.31 -12.71 -7.78
CA ASP A 144 -14.37 -13.69 -7.59
C ASP A 144 -15.56 -13.51 -8.55
N ASP A 145 -15.85 -12.29 -8.97
CA ASP A 145 -16.96 -11.95 -9.88
C ASP A 145 -16.63 -12.16 -11.36
N GLY A 146 -15.47 -12.74 -11.70
CA GLY A 146 -14.99 -12.83 -13.07
C GLY A 146 -14.70 -11.48 -13.71
N ALA A 147 -14.75 -10.39 -12.94
CA ALA A 147 -14.34 -9.06 -13.36
C ALA A 147 -12.81 -8.97 -13.44
N ASN A 148 -12.33 -7.90 -14.06
CA ASN A 148 -10.91 -7.57 -14.02
C ASN A 148 -10.56 -7.23 -12.56
N GLY A 149 -9.91 -8.14 -11.85
CA GLY A 149 -9.44 -7.94 -10.48
C GLY A 149 -8.26 -6.95 -10.44
N VAL A 150 -7.65 -6.81 -9.26
CA VAL A 150 -6.48 -5.95 -9.06
C VAL A 150 -5.34 -6.35 -9.99
N GLU A 151 -4.95 -5.45 -10.88
CA GLU A 151 -3.89 -5.69 -11.87
C GLU A 151 -2.49 -5.55 -11.26
N HIS A 152 -2.35 -4.78 -10.19
CA HIS A 152 -1.09 -4.63 -9.47
C HIS A 152 -1.29 -4.14 -8.03
N LEU A 153 -0.64 -4.82 -7.09
CA LEU A 153 -0.51 -4.40 -5.70
C LEU A 153 0.93 -3.94 -5.46
N VAL A 154 1.10 -2.68 -5.07
CA VAL A 154 2.37 -2.11 -4.59
C VAL A 154 2.27 -1.93 -3.09
N TYR A 155 3.28 -2.34 -2.34
CA TYR A 155 3.32 -2.11 -0.89
C TYR A 155 4.72 -1.69 -0.44
N ALA A 156 4.79 -0.89 0.62
CA ALA A 156 6.06 -0.44 1.15
C ALA A 156 6.63 -1.48 2.14
N SER A 157 7.85 -1.95 1.91
CA SER A 157 8.68 -2.58 2.91
C SER A 157 9.52 -1.53 3.68
N SER A 158 10.62 -1.92 4.27
CA SER A 158 11.49 -1.02 5.04
C SER A 158 12.91 -1.57 5.08
N SER A 159 13.90 -0.68 5.06
CA SER A 159 15.30 -1.07 5.31
C SER A 159 15.51 -1.69 6.71
N SER A 160 14.59 -1.48 7.65
CA SER A 160 14.65 -2.11 8.97
C SER A 160 14.57 -3.65 8.93
N VAL A 161 14.09 -4.24 7.82
CA VAL A 161 14.07 -5.70 7.63
C VAL A 161 15.47 -6.31 7.59
N TYR A 162 16.49 -5.53 7.25
CA TYR A 162 17.90 -5.98 7.30
C TYR A 162 18.39 -6.25 8.73
N GLY A 163 17.73 -5.69 9.74
CA GLY A 163 17.93 -6.03 11.15
C GLY A 163 19.40 -5.93 11.59
N SER A 164 19.95 -7.03 12.05
CA SER A 164 21.34 -7.11 12.54
C SER A 164 22.40 -7.32 11.45
N ASN A 165 22.05 -7.20 10.16
CA ASN A 165 23.01 -7.30 9.06
C ASN A 165 24.09 -6.21 9.18
N LYS A 166 25.36 -6.61 9.10
CA LYS A 166 26.53 -5.71 9.22
C LYS A 166 27.14 -5.34 7.86
N LYS A 167 26.67 -5.96 6.79
CA LYS A 167 27.15 -5.65 5.43
C LYS A 167 26.65 -4.27 4.99
N VAL A 168 27.54 -3.49 4.41
CA VAL A 168 27.24 -2.16 3.85
C VAL A 168 27.91 -2.05 2.47
N PRO A 169 27.20 -1.65 1.43
CA PRO A 169 25.74 -1.38 1.39
C PRO A 169 24.91 -2.66 1.51
N TYR A 170 23.64 -2.53 1.93
CA TYR A 170 22.68 -3.62 1.84
C TYR A 170 22.40 -4.01 0.40
N ALA A 171 22.14 -5.30 0.18
CA ALA A 171 21.80 -5.84 -1.13
C ALA A 171 20.53 -6.69 -1.05
N THR A 172 19.80 -6.80 -2.16
CA THR A 172 18.54 -7.55 -2.21
C THR A 172 18.71 -9.05 -1.98
N GLU A 173 19.93 -9.57 -2.18
CA GLU A 173 20.31 -10.96 -1.94
C GLU A 173 20.66 -11.25 -0.48
N ASP A 174 20.79 -10.22 0.35
CA ASP A 174 21.14 -10.38 1.76
C ASP A 174 19.98 -11.07 2.50
N LYS A 175 20.33 -11.96 3.45
CA LYS A 175 19.35 -12.57 4.33
C LYS A 175 18.76 -11.53 5.28
N VAL A 176 17.44 -11.50 5.39
CA VAL A 176 16.67 -10.57 6.23
C VAL A 176 15.82 -11.32 7.26
N ASP A 177 16.43 -12.29 7.93
CA ASP A 177 15.75 -13.22 8.85
C ASP A 177 15.85 -12.81 10.32
N ASN A 178 16.59 -11.74 10.64
CA ASN A 178 16.91 -11.32 12.00
C ASN A 178 16.46 -9.87 12.27
N PRO A 179 15.14 -9.58 12.23
CA PRO A 179 14.63 -8.25 12.57
C PRO A 179 14.94 -7.93 14.04
N VAL A 180 15.29 -6.69 14.32
CA VAL A 180 15.67 -6.23 15.68
C VAL A 180 14.62 -5.33 16.32
N SER A 181 13.42 -5.24 15.72
CA SER A 181 12.28 -4.50 16.28
C SER A 181 10.96 -5.13 15.83
N LEU A 182 9.89 -4.90 16.59
CA LEU A 182 8.55 -5.33 16.19
C LEU A 182 8.15 -4.71 14.85
N TYR A 183 8.45 -3.42 14.64
CA TYR A 183 8.23 -2.76 13.36
C TYR A 183 8.90 -3.52 12.20
N ALA A 184 10.19 -3.85 12.34
CA ALA A 184 10.91 -4.62 11.33
C ALA A 184 10.28 -6.00 11.08
N ALA A 185 9.86 -6.69 12.14
CA ALA A 185 9.18 -7.97 12.05
C ALA A 185 7.86 -7.86 11.30
N THR A 186 7.03 -6.84 11.58
CA THR A 186 5.78 -6.62 10.83
C THR A 186 6.02 -6.33 9.35
N LYS A 187 7.04 -5.52 9.01
CA LYS A 187 7.37 -5.23 7.61
C LYS A 187 7.91 -6.47 6.89
N LYS A 188 8.74 -7.28 7.55
CA LYS A 188 9.17 -8.58 6.99
C LYS A 188 8.00 -9.53 6.79
N SER A 189 7.04 -9.55 7.72
CA SER A 189 5.82 -10.35 7.58
C SER A 189 4.99 -9.92 6.37
N ASN A 190 4.93 -8.61 6.07
CA ASN A 190 4.24 -8.13 4.87
C ASN A 190 4.87 -8.71 3.58
N GLU A 191 6.21 -8.77 3.48
CA GLU A 191 6.88 -9.38 2.33
C GLU A 191 6.52 -10.87 2.18
N LEU A 192 6.53 -11.61 3.29
CA LEU A 192 6.20 -13.04 3.30
C LEU A 192 4.72 -13.29 2.95
N MET A 193 3.80 -12.50 3.50
CA MET A 193 2.38 -12.60 3.18
C MET A 193 2.12 -12.26 1.71
N ALA A 194 2.67 -11.16 1.19
CA ALA A 194 2.51 -10.78 -0.21
C ALA A 194 3.06 -11.86 -1.14
N HIS A 195 4.23 -12.44 -0.83
CA HIS A 195 4.80 -13.54 -1.60
C HIS A 195 3.87 -14.77 -1.61
N ALA A 196 3.34 -15.15 -0.45
CA ALA A 196 2.42 -16.29 -0.34
C ALA A 196 1.14 -16.07 -1.17
N TYR A 197 0.53 -14.87 -1.07
CA TYR A 197 -0.66 -14.52 -1.83
C TYR A 197 -0.41 -14.45 -3.33
N SER A 198 0.74 -13.92 -3.74
CA SER A 198 1.15 -13.93 -5.15
C SER A 198 1.28 -15.36 -5.70
N LYS A 199 1.80 -16.30 -4.90
CA LYS A 199 1.96 -17.71 -5.32
C LYS A 199 0.66 -18.50 -5.31
N LEU A 200 -0.19 -18.27 -4.29
CA LEU A 200 -1.44 -19.03 -4.12
C LEU A 200 -2.56 -18.52 -5.04
N TYR A 201 -2.64 -17.21 -5.26
CA TYR A 201 -3.77 -16.55 -5.91
C TYR A 201 -3.38 -15.77 -7.15
N ASN A 202 -2.10 -15.82 -7.58
CA ASN A 202 -1.56 -15.08 -8.73
C ASN A 202 -1.77 -13.56 -8.65
N ILE A 203 -1.83 -12.98 -7.44
CA ILE A 203 -1.94 -11.54 -7.26
C ILE A 203 -0.61 -10.89 -7.68
N PRO A 204 -0.59 -10.01 -8.70
CA PRO A 204 0.61 -9.29 -9.10
C PRO A 204 1.03 -8.31 -8.02
N SER A 205 2.19 -8.48 -7.38
CA SER A 205 2.68 -7.63 -6.29
C SER A 205 4.19 -7.40 -6.36
#